data_8dcb1197807098165bd767fc4120a9a1
#
_entry.id   8dcb1197807098165bd767fc4120a9a1
#
_cell.length_a   1.000
_cell.length_b   1.000
_cell.length_c   1.000
_cell.angle_alpha   90.00
_cell.angle_beta   90.00
_cell.angle_gamma   90.00
#
_symmetry.space_group_name_H-M   'P 1'
#
loop_
_entity.id
_entity.type
_entity.pdbx_description
1 polymer ?
#
loop_
_entity_poly.entity_id
_entity_poly.type
_entity_poly.pdbx_seq_one_letter_code
_entity_poly.pdbx_strand_id
1 'polypeptide(L)'
;MKKFCLMPSLLLLGLLLGGCSVFDGQYVRVTPHAVQSSQGQQQSAGIRTYAELRAALTEMTAAGRESMVLLTQDYPEPLLEENMESAKLYACTFDPIGAYAVEDLTYEIGTKGGQTAVAVTISYRHSQSDIRGIVELESADELEASVLQAMEQIESRHVVLVHGYKDTDFGQMVQKLAQANPKSIMECPQVTADAYGRGATRLVELTFSYENSKDVLQQMQAQVRNVFDSASLYVSGDGDDHQKLSQLYSFLMDRFNYTMDTSITPSYSLLRHGVGDSRAFAMVFSAMCRDAGLECLMVTGTKNAEPWTWNIVQDAGQYYHLDLTQCKEDGFFHERTDDAMGGYVWDYSAFPACGGAARETTAEEP
;
A
#
# COMPACT_ATOMS: atom_id res chain seq x y z
N MET A 1 1.56 -15.44 -72.27
CA MET A 1 1.58 -14.47 -73.38
C MET A 1 2.05 -13.15 -72.78
N LYS A 2 3.30 -12.79 -73.09
CA LYS A 2 3.71 -11.61 -73.86
C LYS A 2 3.34 -10.30 -73.15
N LYS A 3 4.15 -9.31 -72.90
CA LYS A 3 5.53 -8.89 -73.28
C LYS A 3 5.77 -7.60 -72.47
N PHE A 4 6.96 -7.37 -71.89
CA PHE A 4 7.99 -6.45 -72.42
C PHE A 4 7.56 -4.99 -72.61
N CYS A 5 8.22 -4.01 -71.96
CA CYS A 5 9.28 -3.12 -72.44
C CYS A 5 9.59 -2.06 -71.38
N LEU A 6 10.76 -1.96 -70.86
CA LEU A 6 12.00 -1.29 -71.33
C LEU A 6 12.04 0.23 -71.12
N MET A 7 13.06 0.58 -70.37
CA MET A 7 13.77 1.87 -70.17
C MET A 7 14.01 2.62 -71.51
N PRO A 8 14.43 3.90 -71.54
CA PRO A 8 15.77 4.31 -71.13
C PRO A 8 15.86 5.73 -70.50
N SER A 9 16.91 5.92 -69.65
CA SER A 9 18.17 6.67 -69.84
C SER A 9 18.13 8.08 -70.45
N LEU A 10 18.72 9.06 -69.80
CA LEU A 10 19.95 9.81 -70.15
C LEU A 10 20.09 11.06 -69.24
N LEU A 11 21.12 11.14 -68.41
CA LEU A 11 22.33 11.95 -68.54
C LEU A 11 22.15 13.45 -68.73
N LEU A 12 22.68 14.26 -67.81
CA LEU A 12 23.59 15.41 -68.01
C LEU A 12 24.13 15.84 -66.65
N LEU A 13 25.27 15.60 -66.36
CA LEU A 13 26.61 16.22 -66.44
C LEU A 13 26.60 17.74 -66.20
N GLY A 14 27.14 18.22 -65.10
CA GLY A 14 27.42 19.61 -64.78
C GLY A 14 28.39 19.75 -63.63
N LEU A 15 29.67 19.76 -63.97
CA LEU A 15 30.80 20.15 -63.09
C LEU A 15 30.57 21.56 -62.55
N LEU A 16 30.93 21.77 -61.28
CA LEU A 16 31.82 22.88 -60.94
C LEU A 16 32.48 22.60 -59.58
N LEU A 17 33.79 22.56 -59.68
CA LEU A 17 34.78 22.56 -58.61
C LEU A 17 34.66 23.83 -57.79
N GLY A 18 34.70 23.68 -56.49
CA GLY A 18 34.86 24.76 -55.54
C GLY A 18 35.26 24.19 -54.20
N GLY A 19 36.54 23.95 -54.04
CA GLY A 19 37.11 23.49 -52.79
C GLY A 19 37.03 24.55 -51.71
N CYS A 20 36.72 24.17 -50.51
CA CYS A 20 37.18 24.81 -49.29
C CYS A 20 37.47 23.69 -48.28
N SER A 21 38.74 23.35 -48.23
CA SER A 21 39.34 22.66 -47.10
C SER A 21 39.30 23.59 -45.87
N VAL A 22 38.27 23.46 -45.03
CA VAL A 22 38.27 24.03 -43.69
C VAL A 22 37.57 23.02 -42.80
N PHE A 23 38.21 21.89 -42.58
CA PHE A 23 37.99 21.07 -41.37
C PHE A 23 39.33 20.52 -40.95
N ASP A 24 40.21 21.47 -40.55
CA ASP A 24 41.24 21.16 -39.60
C ASP A 24 40.60 21.14 -38.23
N GLY A 25 39.67 20.21 -38.04
CA GLY A 25 39.06 19.89 -36.78
C GLY A 25 40.03 19.07 -35.98
N GLN A 26 40.83 19.74 -35.17
CA GLN A 26 41.40 19.08 -34.00
C GLN A 26 40.24 18.33 -33.33
N TYR A 27 40.32 16.99 -33.41
CA TYR A 27 39.52 16.13 -32.53
C TYR A 27 39.95 16.45 -31.11
N VAL A 28 39.23 17.35 -30.48
CA VAL A 28 39.21 17.48 -29.03
C VAL A 28 38.70 16.14 -28.55
N ARG A 29 39.63 15.28 -28.10
CA ARG A 29 39.29 14.16 -27.26
C ARG A 29 38.50 14.74 -26.08
N VAL A 30 37.18 14.68 -26.16
CA VAL A 30 36.32 14.86 -25.00
C VAL A 30 36.62 13.67 -24.12
N THR A 31 37.57 13.81 -23.22
CA THR A 31 37.67 12.96 -22.06
C THR A 31 36.27 13.05 -21.45
N PRO A 32 35.55 11.94 -21.23
CA PRO A 32 34.35 12.00 -20.44
C PRO A 32 34.76 12.73 -19.16
N HIS A 33 34.22 13.91 -18.95
CA HIS A 33 34.25 14.49 -17.62
C HIS A 33 33.60 13.42 -16.78
N ALA A 34 34.41 12.66 -16.02
CA ALA A 34 33.90 12.08 -14.81
C ALA A 34 33.12 13.22 -14.17
N VAL A 35 31.82 13.07 -14.04
CA VAL A 35 31.01 13.91 -13.20
C VAL A 35 31.71 13.81 -11.86
N GLN A 36 32.58 14.77 -11.57
CA GLN A 36 32.98 15.02 -10.21
C GLN A 36 31.65 15.33 -9.54
N SER A 37 31.08 14.33 -8.92
CA SER A 37 30.15 14.53 -7.85
C SER A 37 30.90 15.39 -6.85
N SER A 38 30.68 16.70 -6.96
CA SER A 38 30.98 17.64 -5.90
C SER A 38 29.98 17.39 -4.76
N GLN A 39 29.96 16.17 -4.25
CA GLN A 39 29.57 15.90 -2.88
C GLN A 39 30.71 16.46 -2.05
N GLY A 40 30.56 17.75 -1.69
CA GLY A 40 31.41 18.35 -0.71
C GLY A 40 31.47 17.40 0.47
N GLN A 41 32.68 16.96 0.81
CA GLN A 41 32.93 16.25 2.06
C GLN A 41 32.41 17.15 3.16
N GLN A 42 31.17 16.91 3.60
CA GLN A 42 30.56 17.65 4.69
C GLN A 42 31.33 17.24 5.93
N GLN A 43 32.20 18.13 6.38
CA GLN A 43 32.95 17.97 7.61
C GLN A 43 31.91 18.00 8.75
N SER A 44 31.70 16.88 9.44
CA SER A 44 30.87 16.89 10.64
C SER A 44 31.53 17.75 11.72
N ALA A 45 30.73 18.30 12.61
CA ALA A 45 31.24 18.91 13.85
C ALA A 45 32.11 17.90 14.61
N GLY A 46 33.10 18.39 15.35
CA GLY A 46 34.04 17.50 16.07
C GLY A 46 33.30 16.53 16.97
N ILE A 47 33.60 15.24 16.86
CA ILE A 47 33.03 14.15 17.64
C ILE A 47 33.84 13.99 18.94
N ARG A 48 33.17 14.02 20.09
CA ARG A 48 33.79 13.95 21.42
C ARG A 48 33.30 12.80 22.29
N THR A 49 32.09 12.31 21.97
CA THR A 49 31.41 11.28 22.77
C THR A 49 30.92 10.13 21.89
N TYR A 50 30.75 8.95 22.55
CA TYR A 50 30.12 7.79 21.90
C TYR A 50 28.71 8.10 21.34
N ALA A 51 27.92 8.91 22.06
CA ALA A 51 26.59 9.29 21.62
C ALA A 51 26.63 10.10 20.31
N GLU A 52 27.57 11.07 20.20
CA GLU A 52 27.75 11.84 18.97
C GLU A 52 28.26 10.97 17.81
N LEU A 53 29.19 10.04 18.10
CA LEU A 53 29.72 9.11 17.13
C LEU A 53 28.59 8.22 16.56
N ARG A 54 27.78 7.64 17.43
CA ARG A 54 26.63 6.83 17.07
C ARG A 54 25.61 7.64 16.26
N ALA A 55 25.27 8.84 16.71
CA ALA A 55 24.34 9.73 16.01
C ALA A 55 24.84 10.09 14.59
N ALA A 56 26.13 10.38 14.44
CA ALA A 56 26.72 10.69 13.14
C ALA A 56 26.63 9.51 12.15
N LEU A 57 26.89 8.28 12.61
CA LEU A 57 26.73 7.10 11.77
C LEU A 57 25.27 6.83 11.42
N THR A 58 24.34 6.97 12.38
CA THR A 58 22.90 6.80 12.14
C THR A 58 22.37 7.86 11.15
N GLU A 59 22.80 9.11 11.29
CA GLU A 59 22.44 10.17 10.35
C GLU A 59 22.99 9.89 8.94
N MET A 60 24.22 9.37 8.86
CA MET A 60 24.86 8.99 7.61
C MET A 60 24.05 7.89 6.90
N THR A 61 23.65 6.84 7.62
CA THR A 61 22.85 5.73 7.09
C THR A 61 21.46 6.20 6.65
N ALA A 62 20.77 7.01 7.47
CA ALA A 62 19.45 7.55 7.16
C ALA A 62 19.46 8.48 5.95
N ALA A 63 20.55 9.22 5.73
CA ALA A 63 20.72 10.08 4.58
C ALA A 63 21.21 9.33 3.31
N GLY A 64 21.53 8.04 3.41
CA GLY A 64 22.10 7.25 2.30
C GLY A 64 23.45 7.80 1.81
N ARG A 65 24.29 8.32 2.72
CA ARG A 65 25.61 8.87 2.36
C ARG A 65 26.66 7.76 2.29
N GLU A 66 27.38 7.69 1.18
CA GLU A 66 28.38 6.64 0.96
C GLU A 66 29.72 6.90 1.69
N SER A 67 30.07 8.17 1.96
CA SER A 67 31.32 8.51 2.63
C SER A 67 31.19 9.75 3.51
N MET A 68 31.94 9.75 4.64
CA MET A 68 32.03 10.88 5.56
C MET A 68 33.37 10.85 6.29
N VAL A 69 33.87 12.05 6.69
CA VAL A 69 35.02 12.18 7.57
C VAL A 69 34.59 12.80 8.89
N LEU A 70 34.78 12.07 9.97
CA LEU A 70 34.53 12.50 11.33
C LEU A 70 35.81 13.07 11.95
N LEU A 71 35.77 14.29 12.48
CA LEU A 71 36.88 14.88 13.23
C LEU A 71 36.76 14.46 14.68
N THR A 72 37.77 13.76 15.19
CA THR A 72 37.74 13.11 16.53
C THR A 72 38.89 13.56 17.42
N GLN A 73 39.47 14.77 17.18
CA GLN A 73 40.64 15.21 17.90
C GLN A 73 40.46 15.31 19.41
N ASP A 74 39.24 15.58 19.89
CA ASP A 74 38.92 15.68 21.31
C ASP A 74 38.32 14.37 21.87
N TYR A 75 38.35 13.29 21.09
CA TYR A 75 37.86 11.98 21.50
C TYR A 75 38.95 11.24 22.29
N PRO A 76 38.63 10.52 23.38
CA PRO A 76 39.60 9.70 24.11
C PRO A 76 40.19 8.60 23.23
N GLU A 77 41.42 8.77 22.73
CA GLU A 77 42.07 7.85 21.78
C GLU A 77 42.02 6.38 22.16
N PRO A 78 42.24 5.96 23.44
CA PRO A 78 42.18 4.56 23.78
C PRO A 78 40.83 3.88 23.58
N LEU A 79 39.75 4.68 23.50
CA LEU A 79 38.38 4.19 23.36
C LEU A 79 37.83 4.33 21.96
N LEU A 80 38.53 5.02 21.06
CA LEU A 80 37.98 5.39 19.75
C LEU A 80 37.67 4.16 18.90
N GLU A 81 38.58 3.19 18.82
CA GLU A 81 38.42 1.98 18.01
C GLU A 81 37.30 1.09 18.56
N GLU A 82 37.25 0.83 19.87
CA GLU A 82 36.19 0.04 20.51
C GLU A 82 34.80 0.69 20.33
N ASN A 83 34.74 2.00 20.46
CA ASN A 83 33.51 2.75 20.30
C ASN A 83 33.08 2.85 18.83
N MET A 84 34.01 2.87 17.88
CA MET A 84 33.69 2.78 16.46
C MET A 84 33.06 1.42 16.10
N GLU A 85 33.60 0.31 16.59
CA GLU A 85 33.01 -1.02 16.39
C GLU A 85 31.60 -1.10 17.00
N SER A 86 31.43 -0.56 18.22
CA SER A 86 30.13 -0.51 18.89
C SER A 86 29.12 0.37 18.13
N ALA A 87 29.55 1.51 17.63
CA ALA A 87 28.70 2.44 16.86
C ALA A 87 28.33 1.86 15.47
N LYS A 88 29.27 1.18 14.82
CA LYS A 88 29.05 0.42 13.57
C LYS A 88 28.00 -0.67 13.80
N LEU A 89 28.18 -1.49 14.86
CA LEU A 89 27.20 -2.54 15.19
C LEU A 89 25.81 -1.94 15.42
N TYR A 90 25.75 -0.82 16.15
CA TYR A 90 24.48 -0.12 16.37
C TYR A 90 23.85 0.35 15.04
N ALA A 91 24.61 1.09 14.24
CA ALA A 91 24.12 1.67 13.01
C ALA A 91 23.69 0.62 11.96
N CYS A 92 24.38 -0.53 11.90
CA CYS A 92 24.09 -1.56 10.89
C CYS A 92 23.11 -2.65 11.36
N THR A 93 22.80 -2.73 12.68
CA THR A 93 22.02 -3.86 13.20
C THR A 93 20.86 -3.42 14.09
N PHE A 94 21.06 -2.38 14.90
CA PHE A 94 20.06 -1.94 15.87
C PHE A 94 19.25 -0.74 15.39
N ASP A 95 19.88 0.16 14.63
CA ASP A 95 19.16 1.24 13.95
C ASP A 95 18.28 0.66 12.85
N PRO A 96 16.98 1.02 12.79
CA PRO A 96 16.06 0.43 11.82
C PRO A 96 16.45 0.68 10.36
N ILE A 97 16.83 1.92 10.02
CA ILE A 97 17.17 2.29 8.65
C ILE A 97 18.50 1.67 8.25
N GLY A 98 19.49 1.71 9.13
CA GLY A 98 20.79 1.10 8.85
C GLY A 98 20.72 -0.41 8.73
N ALA A 99 19.97 -1.10 9.58
CA ALA A 99 19.76 -2.55 9.51
C ALA A 99 19.07 -2.97 8.19
N TYR A 100 18.19 -2.14 7.67
CA TYR A 100 17.52 -2.33 6.40
C TYR A 100 18.46 -2.02 5.21
N ALA A 101 19.11 -0.85 5.22
CA ALA A 101 19.73 -0.27 4.04
C ALA A 101 21.20 -0.63 3.86
N VAL A 102 21.98 -0.83 4.95
CA VAL A 102 23.43 -1.00 4.88
C VAL A 102 23.81 -2.43 4.53
N GLU A 103 24.66 -2.59 3.51
CA GLU A 103 25.32 -3.85 3.19
C GLU A 103 26.60 -4.03 4.01
N ASP A 104 27.48 -3.01 3.99
CA ASP A 104 28.71 -2.98 4.76
C ASP A 104 29.10 -1.55 5.16
N LEU A 105 29.73 -1.41 6.31
CA LEU A 105 30.32 -0.17 6.81
C LEU A 105 31.77 -0.44 7.19
N THR A 106 32.68 0.30 6.56
CA THR A 106 34.11 0.28 6.85
C THR A 106 34.57 1.63 7.35
N TYR A 107 35.66 1.65 8.10
CA TYR A 107 36.27 2.89 8.55
C TYR A 107 37.78 2.78 8.66
N GLU A 108 38.46 3.92 8.56
CA GLU A 108 39.89 4.05 8.75
C GLU A 108 40.17 5.21 9.72
N ILE A 109 40.95 4.93 10.78
CA ILE A 109 41.42 5.95 11.71
C ILE A 109 42.76 6.48 11.24
N GLY A 110 42.85 7.82 11.07
CA GLY A 110 44.04 8.49 10.55
C GLY A 110 44.13 9.92 10.99
N THR A 111 44.90 10.73 10.28
CA THR A 111 45.03 12.17 10.55
C THR A 111 44.62 12.99 9.35
N LYS A 112 43.84 14.05 9.56
CA LYS A 112 43.48 15.06 8.55
C LYS A 112 43.82 16.45 9.08
N GLY A 113 44.73 17.15 8.39
CA GLY A 113 45.16 18.48 8.84
C GLY A 113 45.88 18.50 10.21
N GLY A 114 46.53 17.40 10.60
CA GLY A 114 47.18 17.26 11.89
C GLY A 114 46.26 16.89 13.07
N GLN A 115 44.98 16.56 12.78
CA GLN A 115 43.97 16.16 13.76
C GLN A 115 43.56 14.71 13.53
N THR A 116 43.25 13.96 14.62
CA THR A 116 42.69 12.61 14.53
C THR A 116 41.33 12.67 13.84
N ALA A 117 41.16 11.82 12.85
CA ALA A 117 39.94 11.75 12.04
C ALA A 117 39.60 10.29 11.67
N VAL A 118 38.32 10.00 11.51
CA VAL A 118 37.83 8.71 11.02
C VAL A 118 37.18 8.90 9.67
N ALA A 119 37.73 8.25 8.66
CA ALA A 119 37.09 8.15 7.35
C ALA A 119 36.15 6.95 7.34
N VAL A 120 34.85 7.19 7.13
CA VAL A 120 33.80 6.16 7.08
C VAL A 120 33.33 6.00 5.65
N THR A 121 33.18 4.75 5.21
CA THR A 121 32.59 4.39 3.93
C THR A 121 31.48 3.36 4.13
N ILE A 122 30.33 3.58 3.49
CA ILE A 122 29.17 2.68 3.56
C ILE A 122 28.81 2.21 2.15
N SER A 123 28.63 0.91 2.00
CA SER A 123 27.92 0.31 0.86
C SER A 123 26.48 -0.01 1.25
N TYR A 124 25.57 0.23 0.34
CA TYR A 124 24.13 0.07 0.58
C TYR A 124 23.57 -1.04 -0.31
N ARG A 125 22.69 -1.89 0.26
CA ARG A 125 21.90 -2.87 -0.50
C ARG A 125 20.66 -2.24 -1.15
N HIS A 126 20.24 -1.09 -0.66
CA HIS A 126 19.12 -0.31 -1.18
C HIS A 126 19.61 1.04 -1.71
N SER A 127 18.97 1.54 -2.76
CA SER A 127 19.34 2.83 -3.35
C SER A 127 19.00 4.00 -2.40
N GLN A 128 19.64 5.14 -2.63
CA GLN A 128 19.31 6.36 -1.89
C GLN A 128 17.85 6.80 -2.10
N SER A 129 17.25 6.49 -3.25
CA SER A 129 15.84 6.74 -3.50
C SER A 129 14.94 5.84 -2.66
N ASP A 130 15.32 4.56 -2.46
CA ASP A 130 14.57 3.65 -1.60
C ASP A 130 14.61 4.12 -0.14
N ILE A 131 15.78 4.55 0.34
CA ILE A 131 15.94 5.08 1.70
C ILE A 131 15.09 6.34 1.92
N ARG A 132 15.06 7.25 0.93
CA ARG A 132 14.21 8.45 0.99
C ARG A 132 12.72 8.18 0.82
N GLY A 133 12.37 7.06 0.22
CA GLY A 133 11.01 6.60 0.04
C GLY A 133 10.40 5.91 1.27
N ILE A 134 11.16 5.74 2.35
CA ILE A 134 10.65 5.19 3.61
C ILE A 134 9.57 6.12 4.17
N VAL A 135 8.39 5.60 4.39
CA VAL A 135 7.29 6.33 5.01
C VAL A 135 7.45 6.28 6.53
N GLU A 136 7.56 7.43 7.18
CA GLU A 136 7.66 7.51 8.63
C GLU A 136 6.26 7.63 9.24
N LEU A 137 5.95 6.75 10.20
CA LEU A 137 4.69 6.69 10.93
C LEU A 137 4.95 7.03 12.39
N GLU A 138 4.26 8.04 12.90
CA GLU A 138 4.42 8.55 14.27
C GLU A 138 3.92 7.54 15.32
N SER A 139 3.06 6.62 14.92
CA SER A 139 2.52 5.57 15.79
C SER A 139 2.15 4.30 15.04
N ALA A 140 2.03 3.19 15.79
CA ALA A 140 1.52 1.93 15.24
C ALA A 140 0.05 2.03 14.77
N ASP A 141 -0.70 3.01 15.25
CA ASP A 141 -2.12 3.17 14.89
C ASP A 141 -2.29 3.69 13.44
N GLU A 142 -1.25 4.28 12.85
CA GLU A 142 -1.24 4.74 11.45
C GLU A 142 -0.95 3.61 10.46
N LEU A 143 -0.51 2.45 10.95
CA LEU A 143 -0.02 1.36 10.12
C LEU A 143 -1.12 0.78 9.21
N GLU A 144 -2.34 0.56 9.73
CA GLU A 144 -3.46 0.07 8.93
C GLU A 144 -3.79 1.00 7.75
N ALA A 145 -3.81 2.32 7.99
CA ALA A 145 -4.09 3.32 6.96
C ALA A 145 -2.99 3.35 5.89
N SER A 146 -1.72 3.25 6.31
CA SER A 146 -0.56 3.22 5.41
C SER A 146 -0.58 1.96 4.53
N VAL A 147 -0.87 0.80 5.11
CA VAL A 147 -0.99 -0.48 4.39
C VAL A 147 -2.16 -0.44 3.41
N LEU A 148 -3.32 0.09 3.83
CA LEU A 148 -4.47 0.26 2.94
C LEU A 148 -4.12 1.12 1.73
N GLN A 149 -3.45 2.25 1.94
CA GLN A 149 -3.02 3.14 0.86
C GLN A 149 -2.11 2.41 -0.14
N ALA A 150 -1.14 1.61 0.33
CA ALA A 150 -0.27 0.82 -0.53
C ALA A 150 -1.06 -0.21 -1.36
N MET A 151 -2.03 -0.90 -0.74
CA MET A 151 -2.91 -1.84 -1.44
C MET A 151 -3.78 -1.15 -2.49
N GLU A 152 -4.35 0.02 -2.19
CA GLU A 152 -5.15 0.82 -3.15
C GLU A 152 -4.35 1.28 -4.36
N GLN A 153 -3.06 1.58 -4.15
CA GLN A 153 -2.12 1.95 -5.22
C GLN A 153 -1.52 0.74 -5.93
N ILE A 154 -1.86 -0.47 -5.48
CA ILE A 154 -1.36 -1.74 -6.02
C ILE A 154 0.18 -1.71 -6.04
N GLU A 155 0.76 -1.35 -4.89
CA GLU A 155 2.20 -1.40 -4.70
C GLU A 155 2.65 -2.85 -4.55
N SER A 156 3.80 -3.20 -5.11
CA SER A 156 4.43 -4.51 -4.88
C SER A 156 5.33 -4.50 -3.63
N ARG A 157 5.68 -3.32 -3.14
CA ARG A 157 6.57 -3.13 -2.00
C ARG A 157 6.22 -1.84 -1.27
N HIS A 158 6.16 -1.90 0.05
CA HIS A 158 5.89 -0.76 0.92
C HIS A 158 6.81 -0.80 2.12
N VAL A 159 7.52 0.29 2.38
CA VAL A 159 8.53 0.35 3.45
C VAL A 159 8.16 1.46 4.41
N VAL A 160 7.96 1.11 5.68
CA VAL A 160 7.53 2.03 6.73
C VAL A 160 8.46 1.99 7.94
N LEU A 161 8.76 3.15 8.49
CA LEU A 161 9.42 3.31 9.79
C LEU A 161 8.34 3.59 10.83
N VAL A 162 8.12 2.66 11.76
CA VAL A 162 7.00 2.70 12.71
C VAL A 162 7.50 2.98 14.11
N HIS A 163 7.07 4.10 14.71
CA HIS A 163 7.29 4.40 16.12
C HIS A 163 6.26 3.67 16.99
N GLY A 164 6.71 3.08 18.10
CA GLY A 164 5.82 2.30 18.97
C GLY A 164 5.33 0.99 18.33
N TYR A 165 6.15 0.39 17.45
CA TYR A 165 5.82 -0.85 16.75
C TYR A 165 5.39 -1.96 17.72
N LYS A 166 4.34 -2.66 17.35
CA LYS A 166 3.83 -3.88 17.99
C LYS A 166 3.86 -5.02 16.99
N ASP A 167 4.10 -6.23 17.46
CA ASP A 167 4.02 -7.41 16.59
C ASP A 167 2.64 -7.48 15.95
N THR A 168 2.64 -7.56 14.62
CA THR A 168 1.45 -7.43 13.79
C THR A 168 1.36 -8.61 12.85
N ASP A 169 0.20 -9.25 12.82
CA ASP A 169 -0.14 -10.23 11.78
C ASP A 169 -0.58 -9.49 10.50
N PHE A 170 0.38 -9.24 9.62
CA PHE A 170 0.12 -8.55 8.36
C PHE A 170 -0.78 -9.35 7.41
N GLY A 171 -0.76 -10.68 7.48
CA GLY A 171 -1.66 -11.52 6.69
C GLY A 171 -3.12 -11.26 7.06
N GLN A 172 -3.41 -11.27 8.36
CA GLN A 172 -4.74 -10.98 8.88
C GLN A 172 -5.16 -9.52 8.61
N MET A 173 -4.23 -8.56 8.79
CA MET A 173 -4.47 -7.14 8.51
C MET A 173 -4.86 -6.92 7.04
N VAL A 174 -4.08 -7.42 6.10
CA VAL A 174 -4.32 -7.29 4.65
C VAL A 174 -5.66 -7.94 4.27
N GLN A 175 -5.98 -9.10 4.82
CA GLN A 175 -7.26 -9.76 4.59
C GLN A 175 -8.43 -8.92 5.11
N LYS A 176 -8.34 -8.38 6.32
CA LYS A 176 -9.35 -7.48 6.91
C LYS A 176 -9.55 -6.22 6.05
N LEU A 177 -8.46 -5.59 5.64
CA LEU A 177 -8.49 -4.39 4.81
C LEU A 177 -9.10 -4.65 3.44
N ALA A 178 -8.76 -5.77 2.79
CA ALA A 178 -9.36 -6.16 1.52
C ALA A 178 -10.87 -6.39 1.63
N GLN A 179 -11.32 -7.04 2.70
CA GLN A 179 -12.76 -7.27 2.96
C GLN A 179 -13.51 -5.98 3.24
N ALA A 180 -12.89 -5.06 3.98
CA ALA A 180 -13.51 -3.79 4.33
C ALA A 180 -13.54 -2.78 3.16
N ASN A 181 -12.73 -2.95 2.12
CA ASN A 181 -12.58 -1.97 1.05
C ASN A 181 -12.81 -2.55 -0.36
N PRO A 182 -13.98 -3.19 -0.63
CA PRO A 182 -14.28 -3.82 -1.92
C PRO A 182 -14.44 -2.81 -3.08
N LYS A 183 -14.53 -1.51 -2.79
CA LYS A 183 -14.55 -0.43 -3.77
C LYS A 183 -13.19 -0.18 -4.41
N SER A 184 -12.11 -0.37 -3.64
CA SER A 184 -10.73 -0.05 -4.07
C SER A 184 -9.82 -1.27 -4.15
N ILE A 185 -10.08 -2.33 -3.38
CA ILE A 185 -9.25 -3.53 -3.36
C ILE A 185 -9.92 -4.65 -4.16
N MET A 186 -9.37 -4.90 -5.35
CA MET A 186 -9.93 -5.89 -6.29
C MET A 186 -9.43 -7.30 -6.04
N GLU A 187 -8.27 -7.43 -5.41
CA GLU A 187 -7.60 -8.68 -5.08
C GLU A 187 -6.91 -8.53 -3.73
N CYS A 188 -7.05 -9.52 -2.86
CA CYS A 188 -6.31 -9.61 -1.60
C CYS A 188 -4.90 -10.15 -1.91
N PRO A 189 -3.84 -9.33 -1.83
CA PRO A 189 -2.50 -9.82 -2.11
C PRO A 189 -2.00 -10.79 -1.03
N GLN A 190 -1.09 -11.67 -1.42
CA GLN A 190 -0.23 -12.32 -0.44
C GLN A 190 0.78 -11.32 0.07
N VAL A 191 1.04 -11.29 1.37
CA VAL A 191 1.97 -10.37 2.00
C VAL A 191 3.05 -11.11 2.77
N THR A 192 4.30 -10.66 2.61
CA THR A 192 5.42 -11.00 3.50
C THR A 192 5.92 -9.73 4.16
N ALA A 193 6.42 -9.84 5.40
CA ALA A 193 6.89 -8.71 6.18
C ALA A 193 8.23 -9.03 6.82
N ASP A 194 9.22 -8.16 6.60
CA ASP A 194 10.51 -8.20 7.24
C ASP A 194 10.66 -6.98 8.15
N ALA A 195 11.00 -7.20 9.43
CA ALA A 195 11.16 -6.14 10.41
C ALA A 195 12.64 -5.94 10.78
N TYR A 196 13.13 -4.72 10.62
CA TYR A 196 14.53 -4.33 10.83
C TYR A 196 14.70 -3.46 12.08
N GLY A 197 15.91 -3.51 12.66
CA GLY A 197 16.26 -2.75 13.84
C GLY A 197 15.82 -3.42 15.15
N ARG A 198 15.93 -2.68 16.25
CA ARG A 198 15.55 -3.16 17.60
C ARG A 198 14.88 -2.06 18.41
N GLY A 199 14.09 -2.46 19.41
CA GLY A 199 13.40 -1.53 20.30
C GLY A 199 11.98 -1.19 19.84
N ALA A 200 11.48 -0.04 20.27
CA ALA A 200 10.11 0.40 20.00
C ALA A 200 9.93 0.99 18.58
N THR A 201 11.00 1.41 17.93
CA THR A 201 10.96 1.85 16.53
C THR A 201 11.49 0.75 15.63
N ARG A 202 10.73 0.38 14.62
CA ARG A 202 11.07 -0.65 13.63
C ARG A 202 10.87 -0.12 12.23
N LEU A 203 11.72 -0.55 11.32
CA LEU A 203 11.42 -0.46 9.91
C LEU A 203 10.81 -1.78 9.47
N VAL A 204 9.67 -1.69 8.79
CA VAL A 204 8.96 -2.85 8.25
C VAL A 204 8.93 -2.73 6.74
N GLU A 205 9.43 -3.75 6.06
CA GLU A 205 9.32 -3.90 4.62
C GLU A 205 8.22 -4.91 4.32
N LEU A 206 7.18 -4.45 3.64
CA LEU A 206 6.09 -5.29 3.16
C LEU A 206 6.27 -5.55 1.68
N THR A 207 6.18 -6.82 1.29
CA THR A 207 6.15 -7.24 -0.11
C THR A 207 4.78 -7.83 -0.41
N PHE A 208 4.07 -7.24 -1.38
CA PHE A 208 2.77 -7.67 -1.84
C PHE A 208 2.89 -8.44 -3.16
N SER A 209 2.30 -9.62 -3.22
CA SER A 209 2.24 -10.45 -4.41
C SER A 209 0.80 -10.59 -4.88
N TYR A 210 0.52 -10.12 -6.08
CA TYR A 210 -0.78 -10.18 -6.74
C TYR A 210 -0.76 -11.24 -7.84
N GLU A 211 -1.87 -11.94 -8.07
CA GLU A 211 -2.05 -12.86 -9.19
C GLU A 211 -2.25 -12.10 -10.50
N ASN A 212 -2.97 -10.97 -10.44
CA ASN A 212 -3.23 -10.12 -11.58
C ASN A 212 -2.22 -8.98 -11.68
N SER A 213 -1.94 -8.54 -12.90
CA SER A 213 -1.06 -7.37 -13.11
C SER A 213 -1.71 -6.07 -12.61
N LYS A 214 -0.87 -5.09 -12.27
CA LYS A 214 -1.32 -3.77 -11.83
C LYS A 214 -2.33 -3.13 -12.80
N ASP A 215 -2.08 -3.21 -14.10
CA ASP A 215 -2.96 -2.62 -15.12
C ASP A 215 -4.35 -3.29 -15.13
N VAL A 216 -4.39 -4.61 -14.95
CA VAL A 216 -5.66 -5.35 -14.85
C VAL A 216 -6.42 -4.93 -13.60
N LEU A 217 -5.76 -4.87 -12.45
CA LEU A 217 -6.38 -4.47 -11.20
C LEU A 217 -6.88 -3.01 -11.24
N GLN A 218 -6.14 -2.11 -11.88
CA GLN A 218 -6.59 -0.72 -12.09
C GLN A 218 -7.82 -0.62 -12.99
N GLN A 219 -7.91 -1.44 -14.05
CA GLN A 219 -9.11 -1.52 -14.88
C GLN A 219 -10.30 -2.05 -14.07
N MET A 220 -10.09 -3.08 -13.23
CA MET A 220 -11.13 -3.59 -12.34
C MET A 220 -11.61 -2.52 -11.36
N GLN A 221 -10.69 -1.77 -10.72
CA GLN A 221 -11.03 -0.65 -9.83
C GLN A 221 -11.89 0.40 -10.54
N ALA A 222 -11.54 0.78 -11.77
CA ALA A 222 -12.30 1.76 -12.53
C ALA A 222 -13.73 1.28 -12.83
N GLN A 223 -13.91 0.00 -13.15
CA GLN A 223 -15.23 -0.58 -13.42
C GLN A 223 -16.10 -0.62 -12.16
N VAL A 224 -15.52 -1.05 -11.04
CA VAL A 224 -16.21 -1.15 -9.74
C VAL A 224 -16.62 0.24 -9.23
N ARG A 225 -15.78 1.24 -9.39
CA ARG A 225 -16.08 2.63 -8.98
C ARG A 225 -17.39 3.13 -9.60
N ASN A 226 -17.64 2.86 -10.89
CA ASN A 226 -18.87 3.26 -11.55
C ASN A 226 -20.13 2.66 -10.91
N VAL A 227 -20.05 1.44 -10.34
CA VAL A 227 -21.17 0.82 -9.64
C VAL A 227 -21.45 1.53 -8.32
N PHE A 228 -20.40 1.83 -7.55
CA PHE A 228 -20.54 2.58 -6.30
C PHE A 228 -21.05 4.01 -6.54
N ASP A 229 -20.55 4.69 -7.56
CA ASP A 229 -21.05 6.02 -7.94
C ASP A 229 -22.54 5.96 -8.31
N SER A 230 -22.96 4.91 -9.02
CA SER A 230 -24.37 4.69 -9.33
C SER A 230 -25.22 4.41 -8.09
N ALA A 231 -24.70 3.63 -7.13
CA ALA A 231 -25.38 3.38 -5.86
C ALA A 231 -25.55 4.67 -5.06
N SER A 232 -24.52 5.50 -4.98
CA SER A 232 -24.59 6.80 -4.29
C SER A 232 -25.62 7.76 -4.90
N LEU A 233 -25.82 7.72 -6.21
CA LEU A 233 -26.86 8.51 -6.88
C LEU A 233 -28.27 7.96 -6.66
N TYR A 234 -28.39 6.66 -6.35
CA TYR A 234 -29.67 6.01 -6.11
C TYR A 234 -30.23 6.31 -4.71
N VAL A 235 -29.38 6.64 -3.76
CA VAL A 235 -29.74 6.93 -2.38
C VAL A 235 -30.19 8.38 -2.23
N SER A 236 -31.35 8.59 -1.61
CA SER A 236 -31.88 9.94 -1.32
C SER A 236 -31.06 10.66 -0.27
N GLY A 237 -30.54 11.85 -0.59
CA GLY A 237 -29.71 12.64 0.35
C GLY A 237 -30.45 13.02 1.64
N ASP A 238 -31.77 13.25 1.58
CA ASP A 238 -32.62 13.68 2.71
C ASP A 238 -33.37 12.52 3.38
N GLY A 239 -33.13 11.26 2.95
CA GLY A 239 -33.76 10.08 3.55
C GLY A 239 -33.23 9.78 4.96
N ASP A 240 -34.08 9.19 5.81
CA ASP A 240 -33.64 8.59 7.08
C ASP A 240 -32.79 7.32 6.82
N ASP A 241 -32.21 6.76 7.90
CA ASP A 241 -31.31 5.62 7.78
C ASP A 241 -32.03 4.40 7.19
N HIS A 242 -33.26 4.13 7.64
CA HIS A 242 -34.10 3.04 7.14
C HIS A 242 -34.36 3.15 5.62
N GLN A 243 -34.73 4.34 5.17
CA GLN A 243 -34.97 4.60 3.76
C GLN A 243 -33.70 4.39 2.92
N LYS A 244 -32.56 4.90 3.38
CA LYS A 244 -31.28 4.72 2.69
C LYS A 244 -30.86 3.24 2.65
N LEU A 245 -31.00 2.51 3.75
CA LEU A 245 -30.72 1.06 3.82
C LEU A 245 -31.59 0.27 2.84
N SER A 246 -32.91 0.55 2.81
CA SER A 246 -33.83 -0.07 1.89
C SER A 246 -33.53 0.25 0.42
N GLN A 247 -33.13 1.48 0.12
CA GLN A 247 -32.72 1.87 -1.24
C GLN A 247 -31.43 1.15 -1.68
N LEU A 248 -30.42 1.06 -0.81
CA LEU A 248 -29.20 0.28 -1.13
C LEU A 248 -29.48 -1.20 -1.30
N TYR A 249 -30.35 -1.77 -0.47
CA TYR A 249 -30.83 -3.14 -0.64
C TYR A 249 -31.47 -3.34 -2.02
N SER A 250 -32.43 -2.47 -2.39
CA SER A 250 -33.12 -2.52 -3.69
C SER A 250 -32.12 -2.37 -4.83
N PHE A 251 -31.16 -1.43 -4.73
CA PHE A 251 -30.12 -1.25 -5.73
C PHE A 251 -29.34 -2.53 -6.01
N LEU A 252 -28.97 -3.29 -4.94
CA LEU A 252 -28.23 -4.54 -5.08
C LEU A 252 -29.13 -5.68 -5.56
N MET A 253 -30.34 -5.83 -5.01
CA MET A 253 -31.21 -6.97 -5.29
C MET A 253 -31.81 -6.93 -6.70
N ASP A 254 -32.00 -5.74 -7.26
CA ASP A 254 -32.51 -5.56 -8.63
C ASP A 254 -31.43 -5.85 -9.69
N ARG A 255 -30.15 -5.71 -9.35
CA ARG A 255 -29.06 -5.77 -10.30
C ARG A 255 -28.23 -7.05 -10.22
N PHE A 256 -28.21 -7.69 -9.06
CA PHE A 256 -27.29 -8.81 -8.77
C PHE A 256 -28.03 -10.05 -8.29
N ASN A 257 -27.42 -11.21 -8.58
CA ASN A 257 -27.98 -12.50 -8.20
C ASN A 257 -27.07 -13.22 -7.22
N TYR A 258 -27.69 -13.90 -6.27
CA TYR A 258 -26.99 -14.79 -5.35
C TYR A 258 -26.58 -16.09 -6.06
N THR A 259 -25.36 -16.53 -5.80
CA THR A 259 -24.85 -17.87 -6.13
C THR A 259 -23.84 -18.32 -5.08
N MET A 260 -23.73 -19.63 -4.88
CA MET A 260 -22.69 -20.21 -4.04
C MET A 260 -21.32 -20.24 -4.73
N ASP A 261 -21.30 -20.18 -6.06
CA ASP A 261 -20.08 -20.24 -6.86
C ASP A 261 -19.56 -18.81 -7.12
N THR A 262 -18.39 -18.50 -6.56
CA THR A 262 -17.72 -17.22 -6.75
C THR A 262 -16.49 -17.36 -7.64
N SER A 263 -16.19 -16.32 -8.43
CA SER A 263 -15.03 -16.31 -9.32
C SER A 263 -13.79 -15.69 -8.62
N ILE A 264 -13.04 -14.84 -9.25
CA ILE A 264 -11.71 -14.31 -8.84
C ILE A 264 -11.70 -13.75 -7.42
N THR A 265 -12.61 -12.81 -7.13
CA THR A 265 -12.84 -12.28 -5.78
C THR A 265 -14.33 -12.13 -5.53
N PRO A 266 -14.85 -12.36 -4.32
CA PRO A 266 -16.28 -12.28 -4.05
C PRO A 266 -16.90 -10.95 -4.47
N SER A 267 -16.31 -9.82 -4.07
CA SER A 267 -16.84 -8.50 -4.37
C SER A 267 -16.75 -8.15 -5.86
N TYR A 268 -15.64 -8.44 -6.51
CA TYR A 268 -15.48 -8.19 -7.94
C TYR A 268 -16.41 -9.07 -8.77
N SER A 269 -16.57 -10.34 -8.40
CA SER A 269 -17.53 -11.25 -9.05
C SER A 269 -18.95 -10.68 -9.01
N LEU A 270 -19.39 -10.20 -7.86
CA LEU A 270 -20.71 -9.58 -7.71
C LEU A 270 -20.84 -8.34 -8.60
N LEU A 271 -19.92 -7.41 -8.48
CA LEU A 271 -20.03 -6.08 -9.14
C LEU A 271 -19.81 -6.13 -10.66
N ARG A 272 -19.01 -7.09 -11.14
CA ARG A 272 -18.67 -7.20 -12.57
C ARG A 272 -19.51 -8.21 -13.31
N HIS A 273 -19.82 -9.34 -12.69
CA HIS A 273 -20.53 -10.46 -13.32
C HIS A 273 -21.98 -10.58 -12.88
N GLY A 274 -22.39 -9.79 -11.90
CA GLY A 274 -23.76 -9.77 -11.40
C GLY A 274 -24.14 -10.95 -10.51
N VAL A 275 -23.16 -11.74 -10.05
CA VAL A 275 -23.37 -12.93 -9.22
C VAL A 275 -22.40 -12.96 -8.04
N GLY A 276 -22.86 -13.34 -6.87
CA GLY A 276 -22.05 -13.41 -5.66
C GLY A 276 -22.71 -14.26 -4.56
N ASP A 277 -21.89 -14.66 -3.59
CA ASP A 277 -22.33 -15.33 -2.38
C ASP A 277 -22.74 -14.35 -1.28
N SER A 278 -23.19 -14.86 -0.12
CA SER A 278 -23.59 -14.02 1.03
C SER A 278 -22.47 -13.06 1.47
N ARG A 279 -21.22 -13.50 1.38
CA ARG A 279 -20.06 -12.69 1.73
C ARG A 279 -19.87 -11.52 0.76
N ALA A 280 -19.98 -11.75 -0.55
CA ALA A 280 -19.86 -10.70 -1.55
C ALA A 280 -20.93 -9.63 -1.35
N PHE A 281 -22.18 -10.04 -1.13
CA PHE A 281 -23.27 -9.10 -0.85
C PHE A 281 -23.03 -8.29 0.44
N ALA A 282 -22.66 -8.96 1.53
CA ALA A 282 -22.41 -8.30 2.81
C ALA A 282 -21.24 -7.29 2.74
N MET A 283 -20.16 -7.65 2.05
CA MET A 283 -18.99 -6.76 1.84
C MET A 283 -19.36 -5.52 1.03
N VAL A 284 -20.02 -5.71 -0.11
CA VAL A 284 -20.39 -4.61 -1.00
C VAL A 284 -21.42 -3.70 -0.33
N PHE A 285 -22.42 -4.27 0.32
CA PHE A 285 -23.43 -3.51 1.06
C PHE A 285 -22.83 -2.67 2.18
N SER A 286 -21.96 -3.25 3.00
CA SER A 286 -21.27 -2.53 4.07
C SER A 286 -20.46 -1.35 3.53
N ALA A 287 -19.77 -1.51 2.39
CA ALA A 287 -19.02 -0.42 1.77
C ALA A 287 -19.94 0.67 1.20
N MET A 288 -21.07 0.30 0.59
CA MET A 288 -22.07 1.26 0.08
C MET A 288 -22.75 2.03 1.23
N CYS A 289 -23.05 1.35 2.34
CA CYS A 289 -23.55 1.99 3.55
C CYS A 289 -22.58 3.05 4.08
N ARG A 290 -21.30 2.72 4.17
CA ARG A 290 -20.26 3.66 4.59
C ARG A 290 -20.18 4.88 3.67
N ASP A 291 -20.26 4.69 2.35
CA ASP A 291 -20.29 5.81 1.39
C ASP A 291 -21.56 6.68 1.58
N ALA A 292 -22.67 6.10 2.04
CA ALA A 292 -23.91 6.80 2.35
C ALA A 292 -23.97 7.39 3.77
N GLY A 293 -22.89 7.24 4.57
CA GLY A 293 -22.81 7.72 5.96
C GLY A 293 -23.59 6.87 6.96
N LEU A 294 -23.90 5.61 6.63
CA LEU A 294 -24.62 4.67 7.47
C LEU A 294 -23.65 3.75 8.22
N GLU A 295 -23.98 3.42 9.47
CA GLU A 295 -23.23 2.43 10.24
C GLU A 295 -23.66 1.01 9.83
N CYS A 296 -22.70 0.23 9.35
CA CYS A 296 -22.94 -1.13 8.88
C CYS A 296 -21.72 -2.00 9.18
N LEU A 297 -21.92 -3.03 9.99
CA LEU A 297 -20.91 -4.01 10.36
C LEU A 297 -21.11 -5.29 9.57
N MET A 298 -20.02 -5.96 9.22
CA MET A 298 -20.06 -7.25 8.56
C MET A 298 -19.87 -8.37 9.59
N VAL A 299 -20.80 -9.30 9.65
CA VAL A 299 -20.79 -10.46 10.55
C VAL A 299 -20.46 -11.71 9.77
N THR A 300 -19.45 -12.45 10.21
CA THR A 300 -19.14 -13.79 9.70
C THR A 300 -19.49 -14.82 10.75
N GLY A 301 -20.23 -15.85 10.33
CA GLY A 301 -20.68 -16.91 11.20
C GLY A 301 -21.19 -18.10 10.40
N THR A 302 -22.24 -18.76 10.91
CA THR A 302 -22.93 -19.83 10.19
C THR A 302 -24.43 -19.62 10.15
N LYS A 303 -25.08 -20.10 9.09
CA LYS A 303 -26.53 -20.23 8.95
C LYS A 303 -26.85 -21.68 8.65
N ASN A 304 -27.61 -22.34 9.52
CA ASN A 304 -27.92 -23.77 9.42
C ASN A 304 -26.65 -24.65 9.31
N ALA A 305 -25.61 -24.31 10.08
CA ALA A 305 -24.30 -24.93 10.11
C ALA A 305 -23.41 -24.73 8.86
N GLU A 306 -23.85 -23.97 7.85
CA GLU A 306 -23.03 -23.58 6.69
C GLU A 306 -22.39 -22.21 6.92
N PRO A 307 -21.16 -21.97 6.45
CA PRO A 307 -20.51 -20.66 6.53
C PRO A 307 -21.37 -19.57 5.89
N TRP A 308 -21.60 -18.48 6.61
CA TRP A 308 -22.48 -17.41 6.16
C TRP A 308 -21.97 -16.04 6.61
N THR A 309 -22.26 -15.03 5.80
CA THR A 309 -21.90 -13.64 6.12
C THR A 309 -23.12 -12.75 5.88
N TRP A 310 -23.39 -11.85 6.85
CA TRP A 310 -24.48 -10.88 6.76
C TRP A 310 -24.04 -9.57 7.41
N ASN A 311 -24.95 -8.63 7.54
CA ASN A 311 -24.67 -7.32 8.12
C ASN A 311 -25.41 -7.12 9.44
N ILE A 312 -24.85 -6.26 10.29
CA ILE A 312 -25.57 -5.56 11.36
C ILE A 312 -25.56 -4.09 10.97
N VAL A 313 -26.72 -3.47 10.93
CA VAL A 313 -26.92 -2.07 10.56
C VAL A 313 -27.48 -1.28 11.73
N GLN A 314 -27.19 0.03 11.78
CA GLN A 314 -27.84 0.93 12.72
C GLN A 314 -28.99 1.65 12.00
N ASP A 315 -30.22 1.52 12.54
CA ASP A 315 -31.39 2.28 12.14
C ASP A 315 -32.02 2.97 13.35
N ALA A 316 -32.25 4.25 13.25
CA ALA A 316 -32.84 5.08 14.31
C ALA A 316 -32.13 4.90 15.69
N GLY A 317 -30.79 4.71 15.68
CA GLY A 317 -29.99 4.57 16.89
C GLY A 317 -30.01 3.17 17.52
N GLN A 318 -30.64 2.19 16.88
CA GLN A 318 -30.67 0.78 17.30
C GLN A 318 -30.01 -0.11 16.26
N TYR A 319 -29.45 -1.26 16.71
CA TYR A 319 -28.81 -2.21 15.81
C TYR A 319 -29.76 -3.35 15.45
N TYR A 320 -29.67 -3.79 14.19
CA TYR A 320 -30.46 -4.87 13.62
C TYR A 320 -29.60 -5.74 12.70
N HIS A 321 -29.89 -7.02 12.67
CA HIS A 321 -29.35 -7.91 11.65
C HIS A 321 -30.04 -7.68 10.31
N LEU A 322 -29.25 -7.68 9.25
CA LEU A 322 -29.71 -7.58 7.87
C LEU A 322 -29.00 -8.64 7.02
N ASP A 323 -29.69 -9.70 6.68
CA ASP A 323 -29.22 -10.70 5.71
C ASP A 323 -29.90 -10.42 4.35
N LEU A 324 -29.14 -9.80 3.45
CA LEU A 324 -29.66 -9.38 2.14
C LEU A 324 -30.18 -10.56 1.30
N THR A 325 -29.52 -11.71 1.38
CA THR A 325 -29.91 -12.89 0.61
C THR A 325 -31.18 -13.50 1.17
N GLN A 326 -31.35 -13.49 2.49
CA GLN A 326 -32.59 -13.91 3.13
C GLN A 326 -33.75 -12.95 2.83
N CYS A 327 -33.51 -11.63 2.89
CA CYS A 327 -34.53 -10.65 2.49
C CYS A 327 -34.99 -10.86 1.05
N LYS A 328 -34.09 -11.23 0.15
CA LYS A 328 -34.44 -11.57 -1.25
C LYS A 328 -35.28 -12.84 -1.35
N GLU A 329 -34.96 -13.87 -0.56
CA GLU A 329 -35.74 -15.11 -0.49
C GLU A 329 -37.15 -14.86 0.07
N ASP A 330 -37.27 -14.01 1.10
CA ASP A 330 -38.52 -13.63 1.74
C ASP A 330 -39.34 -12.64 0.88
N GLY A 331 -38.71 -11.98 -0.10
CA GLY A 331 -39.35 -11.08 -1.06
C GLY A 331 -39.50 -9.64 -0.60
N PHE A 332 -38.96 -9.26 0.56
CA PHE A 332 -39.02 -7.90 1.10
C PHE A 332 -37.80 -7.56 1.99
N PHE A 333 -37.53 -6.27 2.11
CA PHE A 333 -36.52 -5.75 3.03
C PHE A 333 -37.04 -5.82 4.46
N HIS A 334 -36.27 -6.46 5.33
CA HIS A 334 -36.59 -6.53 6.76
C HIS A 334 -35.35 -6.65 7.64
N GLU A 335 -35.39 -5.98 8.74
CA GLU A 335 -34.40 -5.98 9.81
C GLU A 335 -34.84 -6.97 10.90
N ARG A 336 -33.86 -7.63 11.54
CA ARG A 336 -34.13 -8.65 12.55
C ARG A 336 -33.42 -8.33 13.86
N THR A 337 -34.08 -8.70 14.96
CA THR A 337 -33.45 -8.72 16.28
C THR A 337 -32.67 -9.99 16.52
N ASP A 338 -31.82 -10.04 17.56
CA ASP A 338 -31.10 -11.27 17.96
C ASP A 338 -32.03 -12.48 18.11
N ASP A 339 -33.21 -12.27 18.72
CA ASP A 339 -34.22 -13.34 18.94
C ASP A 339 -34.81 -13.88 17.62
N ALA A 340 -34.77 -13.10 16.56
CA ALA A 340 -35.29 -13.49 15.24
C ALA A 340 -34.24 -14.21 14.36
N MET A 341 -33.01 -14.41 14.85
CA MET A 341 -31.91 -15.03 14.10
C MET A 341 -31.82 -16.54 14.32
N GLY A 342 -32.96 -17.23 14.30
CA GLY A 342 -32.99 -18.69 14.40
C GLY A 342 -32.16 -19.38 13.32
N GLY A 343 -31.27 -20.29 13.71
CA GLY A 343 -30.36 -21.01 12.80
C GLY A 343 -29.05 -20.29 12.47
N TYR A 344 -28.85 -19.05 12.97
CA TYR A 344 -27.59 -18.34 12.83
C TYR A 344 -26.74 -18.49 14.09
N VAL A 345 -25.41 -18.56 13.91
CA VAL A 345 -24.43 -18.61 15.01
C VAL A 345 -23.28 -17.65 14.67
N TRP A 346 -22.94 -16.77 15.61
CA TRP A 346 -21.84 -15.82 15.49
C TRP A 346 -21.19 -15.55 16.85
N ASP A 347 -20.12 -14.77 16.90
CA ASP A 347 -19.54 -14.31 18.16
C ASP A 347 -20.34 -13.11 18.68
N TYR A 348 -21.25 -13.36 19.60
CA TYR A 348 -22.10 -12.32 20.23
C TYR A 348 -21.30 -11.24 20.97
N SER A 349 -20.08 -11.57 21.41
CA SER A 349 -19.25 -10.61 22.17
C SER A 349 -18.55 -9.59 21.29
N ALA A 350 -18.43 -9.88 19.99
CA ALA A 350 -17.75 -9.03 19.03
C ALA A 350 -18.65 -7.94 18.41
N PHE A 351 -19.97 -8.01 18.63
CA PHE A 351 -20.94 -7.14 17.97
C PHE A 351 -21.93 -6.52 18.97
N PRO A 352 -22.55 -5.37 18.63
CA PRO A 352 -23.62 -4.79 19.43
C PRO A 352 -24.83 -5.72 19.44
N ALA A 353 -25.58 -5.73 20.55
CA ALA A 353 -26.84 -6.46 20.65
C ALA A 353 -27.88 -5.83 19.72
N CYS A 354 -28.57 -6.67 18.96
CA CYS A 354 -29.65 -6.27 18.08
C CYS A 354 -30.99 -6.47 18.77
N GLY A 355 -31.53 -5.37 19.35
CA GLY A 355 -32.76 -5.39 20.13
C GLY A 355 -33.65 -4.17 19.82
N GLY A 356 -34.87 -4.41 19.45
CA GLY A 356 -35.89 -3.41 19.16
C GLY A 356 -37.08 -4.10 18.50
N ALA A 357 -38.19 -3.42 18.32
CA ALA A 357 -39.27 -3.95 17.50
C ALA A 357 -38.83 -3.94 16.04
N ALA A 358 -38.80 -5.09 15.38
CA ALA A 358 -38.48 -5.20 13.94
C ALA A 358 -39.43 -4.26 13.16
N ARG A 359 -38.87 -3.42 12.27
CA ARG A 359 -39.66 -2.63 11.34
C ARG A 359 -39.86 -3.43 10.06
N GLU A 360 -41.09 -3.74 9.76
CA GLU A 360 -41.49 -4.33 8.49
C GLU A 360 -41.93 -3.19 7.55
N THR A 361 -41.26 -3.06 6.39
CA THR A 361 -41.80 -2.25 5.31
C THR A 361 -42.92 -3.05 4.66
N THR A 362 -44.15 -2.68 4.91
CA THR A 362 -45.27 -3.13 4.07
C THR A 362 -44.99 -2.64 2.65
N ALA A 363 -44.92 -3.58 1.70
CA ALA A 363 -44.87 -3.23 0.29
C ALA A 363 -46.09 -2.35 -0.01
N GLU A 364 -45.87 -1.05 -0.27
CA GLU A 364 -46.89 -0.25 -0.92
C GLU A 364 -47.00 -0.81 -2.35
N GLU A 365 -48.12 -1.43 -2.63
CA GLU A 365 -48.54 -1.79 -3.97
C GLU A 365 -48.61 -0.53 -4.83
N PRO A 366 -48.22 -0.61 -6.12
CA PRO A 366 -48.12 0.49 -7.07
C PRO A 366 -49.46 1.14 -7.38
#